data_78ed277e3348c094e46fd2c2010553cc
#
_entry.id   78ed277e3348c094e46fd2c2010553cc
#
_cell.length_a   1.000
_cell.length_b   1.000
_cell.length_c   1.000
_cell.angle_alpha   90.00
_cell.angle_beta   90.00
_cell.angle_gamma   90.00
#
_symmetry.space_group_name_H-M   'P 1'
#
loop_
_entity.id
_entity.type
_entity.pdbx_description
1 polymer ?
#
loop_
_entity_poly.entity_id
_entity_poly.type
_entity_poly.pdbx_seq_one_letter_code
_entity_poly.pdbx_strand_id
1 'polypeptide(L)'
;LAKFGYVNLAPQIQQSANYDKENFQNRQQILEAGFYQAILEAISDLLASSKNAKAILDIGCGEGFYSRKLQKRHPDKTFYAFDISKDSVQIAAKSEANWAVNWFVGDLARLPIKDASMDILLDIFSPANYGEFRRVLSKDGILIKVIPTKNHLKEIRQKVQDQLTNKDYSNQDIKEHFQEHFTILSSQTASLTKTITAEQLQALLS
;
A
#
# COMPACT_ATOMS: atom_id res chain seq x y z
N LEU A 1 -3.55 23.21 -3.19
CA LEU A 1 -2.56 22.38 -2.47
C LEU A 1 -2.53 22.76 -1.00
N ALA A 2 -2.53 21.75 -0.12
CA ALA A 2 -2.29 21.97 1.29
C ALA A 2 -0.81 22.37 1.52
N LYS A 3 -0.50 22.94 2.71
CA LYS A 3 0.85 23.44 3.08
C LYS A 3 1.98 22.42 2.83
N PHE A 4 1.67 21.10 2.86
CA PHE A 4 2.66 20.03 2.72
C PHE A 4 2.62 19.33 1.36
N GLY A 5 1.97 19.93 0.35
CA GLY A 5 2.02 19.43 -1.03
C GLY A 5 1.04 18.30 -1.36
N TYR A 6 0.00 18.07 -0.57
CA TYR A 6 -1.08 17.14 -0.89
C TYR A 6 -2.39 17.85 -1.23
N VAL A 7 -3.33 17.16 -1.86
CA VAL A 7 -4.70 17.63 -2.15
C VAL A 7 -5.70 16.81 -1.34
N ASN A 8 -6.68 17.46 -0.70
CA ASN A 8 -7.81 16.75 -0.09
C ASN A 8 -8.98 16.75 -1.08
N LEU A 9 -9.26 15.57 -1.67
CA LEU A 9 -10.35 15.36 -2.64
C LEU A 9 -11.57 14.69 -1.99
N ALA A 10 -11.53 14.43 -0.69
CA ALA A 10 -12.61 13.83 0.09
C ALA A 10 -12.89 14.61 1.41
N PRO A 11 -13.15 15.93 1.36
CA PRO A 11 -13.25 16.77 2.54
C PRO A 11 -14.42 16.43 3.46
N GLN A 12 -15.44 15.75 2.93
CA GLN A 12 -16.65 15.36 3.66
C GLN A 12 -16.49 14.07 4.48
N ILE A 13 -15.40 13.33 4.30
CA ILE A 13 -15.18 12.08 5.02
C ILE A 13 -14.74 12.38 6.45
N GLN A 14 -15.50 11.85 7.40
CA GLN A 14 -15.09 11.88 8.81
C GLN A 14 -13.93 10.93 9.01
N GLN A 15 -12.86 11.44 9.61
CA GLN A 15 -11.69 10.62 9.93
C GLN A 15 -12.06 9.62 11.03
N SER A 16 -11.73 8.35 10.80
CA SER A 16 -11.95 7.30 11.81
C SER A 16 -10.95 7.45 12.94
N ALA A 17 -11.42 7.34 14.19
CA ALA A 17 -10.56 7.34 15.38
C ALA A 17 -9.59 6.14 15.45
N ASN A 18 -9.82 5.10 14.64
CA ASN A 18 -8.98 3.89 14.62
C ASN A 18 -7.67 4.05 13.83
N TYR A 19 -7.50 5.16 13.12
CA TYR A 19 -6.30 5.47 12.33
C TYR A 19 -5.67 6.76 12.87
N ASP A 20 -5.07 6.67 14.06
CA ASP A 20 -4.40 7.81 14.63
C ASP A 20 -2.97 8.00 14.05
N LYS A 21 -2.43 9.16 14.31
CA LYS A 21 -1.12 9.57 13.82
C LYS A 21 0.01 8.69 14.40
N GLU A 22 -0.14 8.19 15.60
CA GLU A 22 0.84 7.36 16.29
C GLU A 22 0.99 6.00 15.60
N ASN A 23 -0.11 5.35 15.22
CA ASN A 23 -0.10 4.09 14.49
C ASN A 23 0.64 4.23 13.14
N PHE A 24 0.43 5.32 12.40
CA PHE A 24 1.16 5.56 11.17
C PHE A 24 2.65 5.82 11.38
N GLN A 25 3.04 6.48 12.46
CA GLN A 25 4.45 6.69 12.81
C GLN A 25 5.13 5.39 13.19
N ASN A 26 4.48 4.54 13.98
CA ASN A 26 4.98 3.22 14.34
C ASN A 26 5.16 2.34 13.09
N ARG A 27 4.17 2.33 12.20
CA ARG A 27 4.26 1.63 10.91
C ARG A 27 5.40 2.16 10.05
N GLN A 28 5.57 3.47 9.95
CA GLN A 28 6.69 4.09 9.23
C GLN A 28 8.03 3.61 9.77
N GLN A 29 8.21 3.59 11.09
CA GLN A 29 9.45 3.11 11.73
C GLN A 29 9.77 1.67 11.33
N ILE A 30 8.78 0.78 11.34
CA ILE A 30 8.95 -0.63 10.96
C ILE A 30 9.32 -0.77 9.48
N LEU A 31 8.64 -0.05 8.61
CA LEU A 31 8.90 -0.08 7.17
C LEU A 31 10.30 0.47 6.85
N GLU A 32 10.68 1.62 7.43
CA GLU A 32 12.02 2.20 7.23
C GLU A 32 13.13 1.32 7.86
N ALA A 33 12.83 0.54 8.88
CA ALA A 33 13.75 -0.46 9.42
C ALA A 33 13.93 -1.69 8.50
N GLY A 34 13.23 -1.74 7.34
CA GLY A 34 13.40 -2.75 6.30
C GLY A 34 12.66 -4.06 6.51
N PHE A 35 11.61 -4.10 7.34
CA PHE A 35 10.82 -5.33 7.58
C PHE A 35 10.13 -5.84 6.32
N TYR A 36 9.77 -4.97 5.41
CA TYR A 36 9.08 -5.30 4.17
C TYR A 36 9.92 -5.04 2.93
N GLN A 37 11.26 -5.02 3.08
CA GLN A 37 12.19 -4.75 2.00
C GLN A 37 12.03 -5.73 0.83
N ALA A 38 11.80 -7.01 1.09
CA ALA A 38 11.62 -8.02 0.05
C ALA A 38 10.38 -7.73 -0.84
N ILE A 39 9.33 -7.16 -0.28
CA ILE A 39 8.14 -6.72 -1.04
C ILE A 39 8.50 -5.51 -1.91
N LEU A 40 9.20 -4.53 -1.35
CA LEU A 40 9.66 -3.35 -2.09
C LEU A 40 10.53 -3.73 -3.29
N GLU A 41 11.47 -4.68 -3.12
CA GLU A 41 12.31 -5.18 -4.21
C GLU A 41 11.47 -5.87 -5.29
N ALA A 42 10.58 -6.80 -4.89
CA ALA A 42 9.73 -7.51 -5.83
C ALA A 42 8.85 -6.57 -6.68
N ILE A 43 8.26 -5.54 -6.05
CA ILE A 43 7.48 -4.53 -6.78
C ILE A 43 8.39 -3.70 -7.70
N SER A 44 9.57 -3.29 -7.22
CA SER A 44 10.52 -2.53 -8.01
C SER A 44 10.95 -3.28 -9.29
N ASP A 45 11.19 -4.59 -9.20
CA ASP A 45 11.54 -5.43 -10.34
C ASP A 45 10.40 -5.51 -11.37
N LEU A 46 9.15 -5.63 -10.90
CA LEU A 46 7.96 -5.58 -11.76
C LEU A 46 7.83 -4.22 -12.47
N LEU A 47 8.06 -3.11 -11.77
CA LEU A 47 8.03 -1.78 -12.37
C LEU A 47 9.17 -1.59 -13.39
N ALA A 48 10.35 -2.13 -13.13
CA ALA A 48 11.48 -2.08 -14.06
C ALA A 48 11.22 -2.86 -15.36
N SER A 49 10.53 -4.01 -15.26
CA SER A 49 10.12 -4.80 -16.43
C SER A 49 8.99 -4.15 -17.22
N SER A 50 8.17 -3.32 -16.59
CA SER A 50 7.03 -2.61 -17.20
C SER A 50 7.48 -1.28 -17.82
N LYS A 51 8.32 -1.33 -18.85
CA LYS A 51 8.99 -0.15 -19.45
C LYS A 51 8.02 0.91 -19.99
N ASN A 52 6.89 0.48 -20.55
CA ASN A 52 5.89 1.38 -21.16
C ASN A 52 4.94 2.01 -20.13
N ALA A 53 4.85 1.46 -18.94
CA ALA A 53 4.01 2.00 -17.88
C ALA A 53 4.58 3.30 -17.34
N LYS A 54 3.76 4.35 -17.30
CA LYS A 54 4.15 5.71 -16.84
C LYS A 54 3.36 6.17 -15.63
N ALA A 55 2.08 5.88 -15.57
CA ALA A 55 1.17 6.33 -14.51
C ALA A 55 0.92 5.21 -13.49
N ILE A 56 1.38 5.40 -12.27
CA ILE A 56 1.28 4.44 -11.15
C ILE A 56 0.37 5.03 -10.08
N LEU A 57 -0.61 4.26 -9.61
CA LEU A 57 -1.46 4.65 -8.48
C LEU A 57 -1.25 3.69 -7.30
N ASP A 58 -0.83 4.22 -6.17
CA ASP A 58 -0.71 3.51 -4.88
C ASP A 58 -2.00 3.71 -4.07
N ILE A 59 -2.67 2.62 -3.77
CA ILE A 59 -4.01 2.55 -3.18
C ILE A 59 -3.90 2.26 -1.69
N GLY A 60 -4.41 3.17 -0.85
CA GLY A 60 -4.25 3.05 0.59
C GLY A 60 -2.78 3.15 1.00
N CYS A 61 -2.10 4.19 0.51
CA CYS A 61 -0.64 4.33 0.61
C CYS A 61 -0.12 4.51 2.04
N GLY A 62 -1.01 4.73 3.02
CA GLY A 62 -0.61 5.00 4.39
C GLY A 62 0.35 6.19 4.49
N GLU A 63 1.45 6.02 5.21
CA GLU A 63 2.53 7.00 5.37
C GLU A 63 3.47 7.12 4.16
N GLY A 64 3.14 6.45 3.04
CA GLY A 64 3.78 6.63 1.75
C GLY A 64 5.14 5.96 1.57
N PHE A 65 5.49 4.96 2.36
CA PHE A 65 6.78 4.27 2.27
C PHE A 65 7.05 3.73 0.85
N TYR A 66 6.12 2.92 0.32
CA TYR A 66 6.31 2.29 -0.99
C TYR A 66 6.38 3.34 -2.11
N SER A 67 5.43 4.26 -2.16
CA SER A 67 5.40 5.31 -3.19
C SER A 67 6.68 6.14 -3.21
N ARG A 68 7.20 6.57 -2.05
CA ARG A 68 8.45 7.35 -1.96
C ARG A 68 9.66 6.55 -2.44
N LYS A 69 9.79 5.30 -1.98
CA LYS A 69 10.94 4.46 -2.33
C LYS A 69 10.91 4.03 -3.80
N LEU A 70 9.73 3.69 -4.32
CA LEU A 70 9.58 3.28 -5.72
C LEU A 70 9.75 4.46 -6.67
N GLN A 71 9.18 5.63 -6.37
CA GLN A 71 9.36 6.83 -7.19
C GLN A 71 10.84 7.21 -7.32
N LYS A 72 11.60 7.16 -6.22
CA LYS A 72 13.04 7.43 -6.24
C LYS A 72 13.82 6.46 -7.14
N ARG A 73 13.40 5.20 -7.23
CA ARG A 73 14.03 4.16 -8.07
C ARG A 73 13.60 4.24 -9.53
N HIS A 74 12.37 4.74 -9.77
CA HIS A 74 11.76 4.83 -11.10
C HIS A 74 11.35 6.28 -11.41
N PRO A 75 12.33 7.20 -11.55
CA PRO A 75 12.05 8.63 -11.75
C PRO A 75 11.42 8.94 -13.11
N ASP A 76 11.41 7.98 -14.04
CA ASP A 76 10.76 8.06 -15.34
C ASP A 76 9.24 7.79 -15.27
N LYS A 77 8.72 7.42 -14.11
CA LYS A 77 7.31 7.13 -13.85
C LYS A 77 6.68 8.19 -12.95
N THR A 78 5.41 8.49 -13.19
CA THR A 78 4.62 9.41 -12.38
C THR A 78 3.83 8.63 -11.34
N PHE A 79 4.05 8.93 -10.08
CA PHE A 79 3.35 8.31 -8.97
C PHE A 79 2.22 9.19 -8.44
N TYR A 80 1.06 8.60 -8.30
CA TYR A 80 -0.09 9.10 -7.57
C TYR A 80 -0.30 8.20 -6.37
N ALA A 81 -0.60 8.76 -5.20
CA ALA A 81 -0.80 7.97 -4.00
C ALA A 81 -1.89 8.58 -3.13
N PHE A 82 -2.81 7.76 -2.66
CA PHE A 82 -3.87 8.24 -1.81
C PHE A 82 -4.13 7.32 -0.62
N ASP A 83 -4.69 7.94 0.39
CA ASP A 83 -5.28 7.26 1.53
C ASP A 83 -6.55 8.00 1.95
N ILE A 84 -7.45 7.32 2.64
CA ILE A 84 -8.64 7.94 3.23
C ILE A 84 -8.28 8.77 4.46
N SER A 85 -7.19 8.40 5.16
CA SER A 85 -6.69 9.13 6.32
C SER A 85 -5.90 10.36 5.89
N LYS A 86 -6.39 11.52 6.27
CA LYS A 86 -5.67 12.79 6.09
C LYS A 86 -4.33 12.81 6.81
N ASP A 87 -4.25 12.20 7.99
CA ASP A 87 -3.04 12.19 8.80
C ASP A 87 -1.94 11.35 8.15
N SER A 88 -2.27 10.19 7.57
CA SER A 88 -1.31 9.36 6.84
C SER A 88 -0.76 10.09 5.62
N VAL A 89 -1.63 10.67 4.79
CA VAL A 89 -1.23 11.46 3.61
C VAL A 89 -0.36 12.65 4.00
N GLN A 90 -0.67 13.30 5.13
CA GLN A 90 0.14 14.41 5.64
C GLN A 90 1.55 13.96 6.08
N ILE A 91 1.66 12.78 6.71
CA ILE A 91 2.95 12.17 7.06
C ILE A 91 3.72 11.85 5.79
N ALA A 92 3.08 11.18 4.81
CA ALA A 92 3.68 10.84 3.52
C ALA A 92 4.26 12.07 2.82
N ALA A 93 3.45 13.11 2.64
CA ALA A 93 3.84 14.34 1.97
C ALA A 93 4.96 15.11 2.69
N LYS A 94 4.97 15.10 4.04
CA LYS A 94 6.05 15.71 4.85
C LYS A 94 7.36 14.94 4.76
N SER A 95 7.29 13.63 4.57
CA SER A 95 8.47 12.75 4.50
C SER A 95 9.17 12.82 3.15
N GLU A 96 8.64 13.59 2.21
CA GLU A 96 9.18 13.75 0.86
C GLU A 96 9.59 15.21 0.60
N ALA A 97 10.89 15.44 0.38
CA ALA A 97 11.42 16.79 0.19
C ALA A 97 11.15 17.38 -1.21
N ASN A 98 10.93 16.54 -2.24
CA ASN A 98 10.97 16.94 -3.64
C ASN A 98 9.62 16.95 -4.36
N TRP A 99 8.53 16.65 -3.67
CA TRP A 99 7.16 16.58 -4.21
C TRP A 99 7.04 15.75 -5.49
N ALA A 100 7.80 14.67 -5.55
CA ALA A 100 7.85 13.79 -6.73
C ALA A 100 6.67 12.82 -6.83
N VAL A 101 5.92 12.63 -5.72
CA VAL A 101 4.68 11.87 -5.68
C VAL A 101 3.49 12.82 -5.56
N ASN A 102 2.43 12.54 -6.31
CA ASN A 102 1.17 13.29 -6.26
C ASN A 102 0.28 12.74 -5.15
N TRP A 103 0.39 13.32 -3.95
CA TRP A 103 -0.34 12.89 -2.77
C TRP A 103 -1.75 13.46 -2.71
N PHE A 104 -2.75 12.63 -2.40
CA PHE A 104 -4.09 13.12 -2.15
C PHE A 104 -4.86 12.29 -1.11
N VAL A 105 -5.82 12.93 -0.43
CA VAL A 105 -6.83 12.25 0.38
C VAL A 105 -7.97 11.89 -0.55
N GLY A 106 -8.37 10.62 -0.55
CA GLY A 106 -9.40 10.11 -1.46
C GLY A 106 -10.18 8.95 -0.85
N ASP A 107 -11.32 8.65 -1.46
CA ASP A 107 -12.18 7.52 -1.09
C ASP A 107 -12.08 6.43 -2.16
N LEU A 108 -11.75 5.21 -1.70
CA LEU A 108 -11.71 4.02 -2.56
C LEU A 108 -13.08 3.66 -3.15
N ALA A 109 -14.17 4.06 -2.50
CA ALA A 109 -15.51 3.83 -3.01
C ALA A 109 -15.79 4.61 -4.31
N ARG A 110 -15.10 5.75 -4.49
CA ARG A 110 -15.21 6.59 -5.68
C ARG A 110 -13.90 7.34 -5.89
N LEU A 111 -12.99 6.74 -6.64
CA LEU A 111 -11.67 7.32 -6.89
C LEU A 111 -11.78 8.58 -7.77
N PRO A 112 -11.18 9.71 -7.36
CA PRO A 112 -11.14 10.94 -8.15
C PRO A 112 -10.08 10.86 -9.27
N ILE A 113 -10.05 9.74 -9.97
CA ILE A 113 -9.12 9.39 -11.04
C ILE A 113 -9.92 9.17 -12.32
N LYS A 114 -9.40 9.67 -13.43
CA LYS A 114 -10.01 9.53 -14.76
C LYS A 114 -10.02 8.06 -15.18
N ASP A 115 -11.05 7.66 -15.93
CA ASP A 115 -11.16 6.33 -16.51
C ASP A 115 -9.97 6.02 -17.42
N ALA A 116 -9.50 4.77 -17.41
CA ALA A 116 -8.46 4.24 -18.27
C ALA A 116 -7.17 5.10 -18.31
N SER A 117 -6.74 5.64 -17.16
CA SER A 117 -5.62 6.58 -17.07
C SER A 117 -4.44 6.09 -16.25
N MET A 118 -4.55 4.94 -15.60
CA MET A 118 -3.46 4.35 -14.80
C MET A 118 -2.92 3.11 -15.48
N ASP A 119 -1.60 3.03 -15.59
CA ASP A 119 -0.94 1.86 -16.18
C ASP A 119 -0.70 0.76 -15.14
N ILE A 120 -0.41 1.15 -13.90
CA ILE A 120 -0.21 0.20 -12.80
C ILE A 120 -0.96 0.69 -11.56
N LEU A 121 -1.70 -0.23 -10.93
CA LEU A 121 -2.22 -0.04 -9.58
C LEU A 121 -1.40 -0.87 -8.60
N LEU A 122 -1.02 -0.26 -7.48
CA LEU A 122 -0.42 -0.93 -6.33
C LEU A 122 -1.49 -1.04 -5.23
N ASP A 123 -1.84 -2.26 -4.86
CA ASP A 123 -2.75 -2.57 -3.75
C ASP A 123 -1.98 -3.40 -2.73
N ILE A 124 -1.31 -2.72 -1.79
CA ILE A 124 -0.36 -3.32 -0.84
C ILE A 124 -1.00 -3.37 0.54
N PHE A 125 -1.49 -4.54 0.95
CA PHE A 125 -2.18 -4.76 2.23
C PHE A 125 -3.40 -3.83 2.43
N SER A 126 -4.01 -3.39 1.34
CA SER A 126 -5.12 -2.44 1.32
C SER A 126 -6.43 -3.12 0.91
N PRO A 127 -7.59 -2.58 1.29
CA PRO A 127 -8.88 -3.02 0.78
C PRO A 127 -8.95 -2.86 -0.73
N ALA A 128 -9.79 -3.68 -1.40
CA ALA A 128 -9.98 -3.62 -2.83
C ALA A 128 -11.39 -3.13 -3.20
N ASN A 129 -11.47 -2.32 -4.25
CA ASN A 129 -12.69 -2.05 -5.01
C ASN A 129 -12.42 -2.37 -6.48
N TYR A 130 -12.65 -3.61 -6.87
CA TYR A 130 -12.31 -4.09 -8.21
C TYR A 130 -13.11 -3.40 -9.33
N GLY A 131 -14.29 -2.84 -9.03
CA GLY A 131 -15.03 -2.01 -9.96
C GLY A 131 -14.28 -0.72 -10.31
N GLU A 132 -13.83 0.01 -9.30
CA GLU A 132 -13.01 1.21 -9.47
C GLU A 132 -11.64 0.88 -10.07
N PHE A 133 -11.02 -0.23 -9.68
CA PHE A 133 -9.73 -0.65 -10.24
C PHE A 133 -9.83 -0.85 -11.76
N ARG A 134 -10.85 -1.59 -12.23
CA ARG A 134 -11.08 -1.78 -13.66
C ARG A 134 -11.41 -0.48 -14.39
N ARG A 135 -12.14 0.43 -13.75
CA ARG A 135 -12.49 1.72 -14.35
C ARG A 135 -11.26 2.60 -14.61
N VAL A 136 -10.33 2.69 -13.63
CA VAL A 136 -9.18 3.59 -13.73
C VAL A 136 -7.99 2.98 -14.48
N LEU A 137 -7.87 1.64 -14.56
CA LEU A 137 -6.83 0.97 -15.32
C LEU A 137 -6.96 1.23 -16.82
N SER A 138 -5.85 1.53 -17.48
CA SER A 138 -5.74 1.55 -18.93
C SER A 138 -5.96 0.14 -19.51
N LYS A 139 -6.18 0.04 -20.82
CA LYS A 139 -6.50 -1.23 -21.50
C LYS A 139 -5.51 -2.35 -21.21
N ASP A 140 -4.22 -2.01 -21.17
CA ASP A 140 -3.12 -2.95 -20.92
C ASP A 140 -2.54 -2.77 -19.51
N GLY A 141 -3.28 -2.08 -18.64
CA GLY A 141 -2.87 -1.80 -17.27
C GLY A 141 -2.89 -3.04 -16.39
N ILE A 142 -2.02 -3.08 -15.39
CA ILE A 142 -1.87 -4.20 -14.47
C ILE A 142 -2.16 -3.79 -13.02
N LEU A 143 -2.70 -4.73 -12.25
CA LEU A 143 -2.87 -4.61 -10.81
C LEU A 143 -1.82 -5.48 -10.12
N ILE A 144 -0.99 -4.86 -9.28
CA ILE A 144 -0.06 -5.53 -8.37
C ILE A 144 -0.70 -5.56 -6.99
N LYS A 145 -1.18 -6.74 -6.60
CA LYS A 145 -1.80 -6.94 -5.29
C LYS A 145 -0.88 -7.71 -4.36
N VAL A 146 -0.63 -7.14 -3.19
CA VAL A 146 0.15 -7.78 -2.12
C VAL A 146 -0.76 -8.15 -0.97
N ILE A 147 -0.75 -9.43 -0.62
CA ILE A 147 -1.53 -9.98 0.50
C ILE A 147 -0.62 -10.74 1.46
N PRO A 148 -0.91 -10.78 2.75
CA PRO A 148 -0.12 -11.58 3.70
C PRO A 148 -0.28 -13.08 3.40
N THR A 149 0.79 -13.84 3.60
CA THR A 149 0.73 -15.31 3.57
C THR A 149 0.32 -15.85 4.95
N LYS A 150 -0.02 -17.14 5.01
CA LYS A 150 -0.28 -17.83 6.29
C LYS A 150 0.90 -17.75 7.28
N ASN A 151 2.12 -17.52 6.77
CA ASN A 151 3.33 -17.42 7.58
C ASN A 151 3.68 -15.97 7.98
N HIS A 152 2.87 -14.99 7.57
CA HIS A 152 3.12 -13.59 7.93
C HIS A 152 3.07 -13.40 9.44
N LEU A 153 4.15 -12.88 10.03
CA LEU A 153 4.34 -12.69 11.48
C LEU A 153 4.06 -13.95 12.31
N LYS A 154 4.39 -15.13 11.79
CA LYS A 154 4.04 -16.43 12.39
C LYS A 154 4.55 -16.56 13.83
N GLU A 155 5.78 -16.15 14.10
CA GLU A 155 6.41 -16.23 15.41
C GLU A 155 5.70 -15.34 16.45
N ILE A 156 5.27 -14.16 16.04
CA ILE A 156 4.50 -13.23 16.88
C ILE A 156 3.10 -13.81 17.14
N ARG A 157 2.42 -14.24 16.09
CA ARG A 157 1.08 -14.83 16.19
C ARG A 157 1.06 -16.06 17.09
N GLN A 158 2.08 -16.91 17.03
CA GLN A 158 2.20 -18.08 17.92
C GLN A 158 2.29 -17.68 19.40
N LYS A 159 3.00 -16.58 19.72
CA LYS A 159 3.12 -16.10 21.11
C LYS A 159 1.86 -15.49 21.68
N VAL A 160 0.99 -14.97 20.82
CA VAL A 160 -0.29 -14.35 21.23
C VAL A 160 -1.51 -15.19 20.80
N GLN A 161 -1.31 -16.47 20.45
CA GLN A 161 -2.33 -17.35 19.89
C GLN A 161 -3.60 -17.47 20.75
N ASP A 162 -3.45 -17.43 22.07
CA ASP A 162 -4.58 -17.51 23.00
C ASP A 162 -5.44 -16.22 23.02
N GLN A 163 -4.93 -15.13 22.49
CA GLN A 163 -5.60 -13.82 22.43
C GLN A 163 -6.19 -13.54 21.03
N LEU A 164 -5.87 -14.38 20.03
CA LEU A 164 -6.35 -14.18 18.66
C LEU A 164 -7.74 -14.78 18.47
N THR A 165 -8.64 -13.99 17.91
CA THR A 165 -10.01 -14.41 17.56
C THR A 165 -10.00 -15.42 16.39
N ASN A 166 -9.06 -15.31 15.46
CA ASN A 166 -8.87 -16.22 14.32
C ASN A 166 -7.51 -16.92 14.42
N LYS A 167 -7.54 -18.21 14.75
CA LYS A 167 -6.33 -19.04 14.88
C LYS A 167 -5.75 -19.47 13.53
N ASP A 168 -6.58 -19.67 12.52
CA ASP A 168 -6.19 -20.09 11.17
C ASP A 168 -6.41 -18.95 10.17
N TYR A 169 -5.34 -18.24 9.82
CA TYR A 169 -5.38 -17.26 8.77
C TYR A 169 -5.24 -17.93 7.39
N SER A 170 -6.25 -17.76 6.55
CA SER A 170 -6.21 -18.11 5.13
C SER A 170 -6.36 -16.87 4.25
N ASN A 171 -5.67 -16.84 3.14
CA ASN A 171 -5.85 -15.81 2.10
C ASN A 171 -6.57 -16.36 0.86
N GLN A 172 -7.18 -17.53 0.99
CA GLN A 172 -7.85 -18.22 -0.13
C GLN A 172 -9.03 -17.40 -0.65
N ASP A 173 -9.89 -16.90 0.24
CA ASP A 173 -11.05 -16.08 -0.12
C ASP A 173 -10.64 -14.81 -0.87
N ILE A 174 -9.52 -14.19 -0.45
CA ILE A 174 -8.99 -12.99 -1.11
C ILE A 174 -8.52 -13.34 -2.54
N LYS A 175 -7.88 -14.49 -2.72
CA LYS A 175 -7.42 -14.95 -4.04
C LYS A 175 -8.59 -15.30 -4.95
N GLU A 176 -9.59 -16.02 -4.46
CA GLU A 176 -10.78 -16.39 -5.20
C GLU A 176 -11.53 -15.15 -5.65
N HIS A 177 -11.80 -14.22 -4.74
CA HIS A 177 -12.43 -12.96 -5.07
C HIS A 177 -11.62 -12.11 -6.07
N PHE A 178 -10.28 -12.13 -5.96
CA PHE A 178 -9.42 -11.49 -6.97
C PHE A 178 -9.61 -12.12 -8.35
N GLN A 179 -9.63 -13.47 -8.44
CA GLN A 179 -9.75 -14.21 -9.69
C GLN A 179 -11.12 -14.06 -10.39
N GLU A 180 -12.17 -13.70 -9.65
CA GLU A 180 -13.48 -13.33 -10.22
C GLU A 180 -13.40 -12.05 -11.07
N HIS A 181 -12.40 -11.19 -10.82
CA HIS A 181 -12.29 -9.87 -11.42
C HIS A 181 -11.07 -9.67 -12.31
N PHE A 182 -9.98 -10.40 -12.06
CA PHE A 182 -8.70 -10.27 -12.74
C PHE A 182 -8.07 -11.62 -13.05
N THR A 183 -7.38 -11.70 -14.19
CA THR A 183 -6.55 -12.87 -14.53
C THR A 183 -5.18 -12.72 -13.89
N ILE A 184 -4.72 -13.74 -13.17
CA ILE A 184 -3.39 -13.77 -12.58
C ILE A 184 -2.36 -14.03 -13.68
N LEU A 185 -1.51 -13.06 -13.97
CA LEU A 185 -0.40 -13.19 -14.92
C LEU A 185 0.82 -13.86 -14.29
N SER A 186 1.10 -13.52 -13.03
CA SER A 186 2.19 -14.13 -12.26
C SER A 186 1.89 -14.05 -10.76
N SER A 187 2.50 -14.93 -9.99
CA SER A 187 2.42 -14.91 -8.52
C SER A 187 3.75 -15.35 -7.95
N GLN A 188 4.23 -14.60 -6.95
CA GLN A 188 5.47 -14.91 -6.23
C GLN A 188 5.29 -14.69 -4.74
N THR A 189 6.15 -15.29 -3.94
CA THR A 189 6.18 -15.07 -2.49
C THR A 189 7.45 -14.33 -2.12
N ALA A 190 7.28 -13.16 -1.49
CA ALA A 190 8.36 -12.43 -0.86
C ALA A 190 8.42 -12.81 0.63
N SER A 191 9.58 -13.20 1.11
CA SER A 191 9.79 -13.54 2.52
C SER A 191 11.08 -12.92 3.05
N LEU A 192 11.06 -12.52 4.30
CA LEU A 192 12.21 -12.00 5.02
C LEU A 192 12.12 -12.47 6.47
N THR A 193 13.21 -12.99 7.01
CA THR A 193 13.35 -13.25 8.44
C THR A 193 14.28 -12.21 9.04
N LYS A 194 13.85 -11.57 10.12
CA LYS A 194 14.60 -10.49 10.76
C LYS A 194 14.52 -10.60 12.26
N THR A 195 15.65 -10.43 12.96
CA THR A 195 15.65 -10.26 14.41
C THR A 195 15.13 -8.87 14.76
N ILE A 196 14.24 -8.79 15.74
CA ILE A 196 13.58 -7.55 16.16
C ILE A 196 13.95 -7.21 17.61
N THR A 197 13.98 -5.91 17.92
CA THR A 197 14.08 -5.41 19.30
C THR A 197 12.70 -5.42 19.96
N ALA A 198 12.65 -5.26 21.29
CA ALA A 198 11.40 -5.14 22.01
C ALA A 198 10.57 -3.92 21.57
N GLU A 199 11.23 -2.80 21.26
CA GLU A 199 10.59 -1.58 20.76
C GLU A 199 9.95 -1.81 19.37
N GLN A 200 10.68 -2.51 18.48
CA GLN A 200 10.16 -2.88 17.15
C GLN A 200 8.97 -3.86 17.25
N LEU A 201 9.02 -4.78 18.22
CA LEU A 201 7.89 -5.68 18.47
C LEU A 201 6.65 -4.87 18.92
N GLN A 202 6.81 -3.92 19.82
CA GLN A 202 5.73 -3.07 20.28
C GLN A 202 5.13 -2.24 19.12
N ALA A 203 5.97 -1.67 18.26
CA ALA A 203 5.54 -0.93 17.07
C ALA A 203 4.84 -1.80 16.02
N LEU A 204 5.13 -3.12 15.97
CA LEU A 204 4.43 -4.07 15.10
C LEU A 204 3.04 -4.47 15.63
N LEU A 205 2.82 -4.35 16.93
CA LEU A 205 1.59 -4.76 17.62
C LEU A 205 0.61 -3.60 17.86
N SER A 206 1.06 -2.36 17.69
CA SER A 206 0.23 -1.14 17.75
C SER A 206 -0.49 -0.89 16.43
#